data_132aab2448af7403d8195abfc2b1b4c0
#
_entry.id   132aab2448af7403d8195abfc2b1b4c0
#
_cell.length_a   1.000
_cell.length_b   1.000
_cell.length_c   1.000
_cell.angle_alpha   90.00
_cell.angle_beta   90.00
_cell.angle_gamma   90.00
#
_symmetry.space_group_name_H-M   'P 1'
#
loop_
_entity.id
_entity.type
_entity.pdbx_description
1 polymer ?
#
loop_
_entity_poly.entity_id
_entity_poly.type
_entity_poly.pdbx_seq_one_letter_code
_entity_poly.pdbx_strand_id
1 'polypeptide(L)'
;MGLGFGFLKQMNDTMKYNRDILGKKKSVREIYKDEIKQRRTTHDKQNLEFIRQRVAATLKRNRTHEIITKTTAILAITILVLGTIWVLTTIDFKTKSKGKYEDKSTLFNTTTYEQPNGLKLKSDYFIHGAKAADTYYKAGLKHQNSESYYQSGEQFRSALYYYDSLVTDIYFYKSGDTIKNFPVITDTQVHHITLFNKEQTKKIEFDYYDGKLIKDTYKETRVDR
;
A
#
# COMPACT_ATOMS: atom_id res chain seq x y z
N MET A 1 11.93 -3.25 23.41
CA MET A 1 10.71 -2.41 23.36
C MET A 1 10.76 -1.34 24.43
N GLY A 2 11.27 -0.13 24.17
CA GLY A 2 11.47 0.90 25.21
C GLY A 2 11.50 2.35 24.71
N LEU A 3 11.21 2.62 23.42
CA LEU A 3 11.36 3.95 22.82
C LEU A 3 10.17 4.90 22.98
N GLY A 4 9.01 4.44 23.44
CA GLY A 4 7.80 5.27 23.55
C GLY A 4 7.70 6.16 24.80
N PHE A 5 8.26 5.74 25.92
CA PHE A 5 8.12 6.46 27.19
C PHE A 5 8.95 7.75 27.29
N GLY A 6 10.12 7.79 26.66
CA GLY A 6 10.99 8.97 26.64
C GLY A 6 10.36 10.16 25.91
N PHE A 7 9.72 9.90 24.76
CA PHE A 7 9.06 10.92 23.95
C PHE A 7 7.86 11.56 24.65
N LEU A 8 7.02 10.76 25.29
CA LEU A 8 5.85 11.24 26.04
C LEU A 8 6.26 12.09 27.25
N LYS A 9 7.34 11.73 27.94
CA LYS A 9 7.88 12.52 29.05
C LYS A 9 8.40 13.88 28.55
N GLN A 10 9.18 13.90 27.48
CA GLN A 10 9.71 15.13 26.88
C GLN A 10 8.60 16.06 26.39
N MET A 11 7.53 15.51 25.79
CA MET A 11 6.37 16.29 25.36
C MET A 11 5.61 16.91 26.55
N ASN A 12 5.47 16.17 27.64
CA ASN A 12 4.81 16.65 28.85
C ASN A 12 5.61 17.77 29.57
N ASP A 13 6.93 17.64 29.62
CA ASP A 13 7.84 18.65 30.17
C ASP A 13 7.83 19.93 29.31
N THR A 14 7.77 19.81 27.98
CA THR A 14 7.64 20.95 27.06
C THR A 14 6.30 21.67 27.22
N MET A 15 5.20 20.93 27.40
CA MET A 15 3.88 21.51 27.67
C MET A 15 3.82 22.23 29.02
N LYS A 16 4.47 21.67 30.03
CA LYS A 16 4.55 22.29 31.36
C LYS A 16 5.37 23.59 31.31
N TYR A 17 6.51 23.59 30.65
CA TYR A 17 7.34 24.76 30.41
C TYR A 17 6.59 25.87 29.67
N ASN A 18 5.88 25.52 28.59
CA ASN A 18 5.06 26.48 27.85
C ASN A 18 3.89 27.06 28.70
N ARG A 19 3.29 26.25 29.56
CA ARG A 19 2.24 26.72 30.50
C ARG A 19 2.80 27.69 31.54
N ASP A 20 3.99 27.44 32.06
CA ASP A 20 4.65 28.32 33.03
C ASP A 20 5.07 29.64 32.39
N ILE A 21 5.49 29.65 31.11
CA ILE A 21 5.77 30.89 30.38
C ILE A 21 4.49 31.67 30.10
N LEU A 22 3.41 30.99 29.69
CA LEU A 22 2.10 31.64 29.46
C LEU A 22 1.46 32.15 30.76
N GLY A 23 1.62 31.43 31.87
CA GLY A 23 1.13 31.81 33.18
C GLY A 23 1.84 33.05 33.80
N LYS A 24 3.11 33.27 33.36
CA LYS A 24 3.90 34.44 33.81
C LYS A 24 3.58 35.74 33.04
N LYS A 25 2.85 35.66 31.94
CA LYS A 25 2.38 36.89 31.26
C LYS A 25 1.25 37.49 32.07
N LYS A 26 1.54 38.58 32.79
CA LYS A 26 0.50 39.37 33.46
C LYS A 26 -0.60 39.72 32.47
N SER A 27 -1.85 39.54 32.89
CA SER A 27 -2.98 39.90 32.03
C SER A 27 -2.97 41.44 31.84
N VAL A 28 -3.43 41.89 30.69
CA VAL A 28 -3.54 43.35 30.40
C VAL A 28 -4.27 44.07 31.50
N ARG A 29 -5.22 43.41 32.16
CA ARG A 29 -5.99 43.94 33.30
C ARG A 29 -5.15 44.10 34.57
N GLU A 30 -4.18 43.19 34.79
CA GLU A 30 -3.25 43.28 35.94
C GLU A 30 -2.20 44.37 35.71
N ILE A 31 -1.66 44.48 34.48
CA ILE A 31 -0.74 45.56 34.12
C ILE A 31 -1.44 46.93 34.32
N TYR A 32 -2.69 47.03 33.88
CA TYR A 32 -3.49 48.24 34.05
C TYR A 32 -3.77 48.59 35.52
N LYS A 33 -4.06 47.58 36.36
CA LYS A 33 -4.25 47.77 37.81
C LYS A 33 -2.96 48.19 38.51
N ASP A 34 -1.82 47.59 38.13
CA ASP A 34 -0.53 47.95 38.73
C ASP A 34 -0.11 49.37 38.33
N GLU A 35 -0.33 49.81 37.08
CA GLU A 35 -0.06 51.21 36.68
C GLU A 35 -0.98 52.24 37.32
N ILE A 36 -2.27 51.91 37.52
CA ILE A 36 -3.19 52.81 38.25
C ILE A 36 -2.83 52.89 39.73
N LYS A 37 -2.39 51.78 40.36
CA LYS A 37 -2.00 51.74 41.76
C LYS A 37 -0.74 52.55 42.04
N GLN A 38 0.21 52.58 41.11
CA GLN A 38 1.46 53.32 41.21
C GLN A 38 1.30 54.86 41.05
N ARG A 39 0.20 55.33 40.40
CA ARG A 39 0.01 56.74 40.02
C ARG A 39 -1.15 57.44 40.71
N ARG A 40 -1.62 56.91 41.86
CA ARG A 40 -2.71 57.58 42.68
C ARG A 40 -2.34 58.91 43.33
N THR A 41 -1.15 59.48 43.04
CA THR A 41 -0.62 60.63 43.71
C THR A 41 -0.40 61.91 42.89
N THR A 42 -0.81 61.97 41.59
CA THR A 42 -0.70 63.27 40.88
C THR A 42 -1.85 63.43 39.86
N HIS A 43 -2.62 64.46 40.12
CA HIS A 43 -3.64 65.06 39.30
C HIS A 43 -3.05 65.54 37.97
N ASP A 44 -3.32 64.83 36.84
CA ASP A 44 -3.18 65.51 35.56
C ASP A 44 -3.99 64.76 34.47
N LYS A 45 -4.98 65.45 33.90
CA LYS A 45 -5.82 64.92 32.80
C LYS A 45 -5.02 64.58 31.54
N GLN A 46 -3.90 65.28 31.33
CA GLN A 46 -3.00 64.99 30.21
C GLN A 46 -2.28 63.63 30.30
N ASN A 47 -1.94 63.23 31.52
CA ASN A 47 -1.36 61.93 31.79
C ASN A 47 -2.32 60.76 31.51
N LEU A 48 -3.62 60.95 31.74
CA LEU A 48 -4.65 59.93 31.47
C LEU A 48 -4.84 59.67 29.98
N GLU A 49 -4.74 60.71 29.14
CA GLU A 49 -4.84 60.56 27.66
C GLU A 49 -3.61 59.86 27.08
N PHE A 50 -2.42 60.20 27.57
CA PHE A 50 -1.17 59.52 27.20
C PHE A 50 -1.17 58.04 27.59
N ILE A 51 -1.68 57.72 28.80
CA ILE A 51 -1.82 56.33 29.23
C ILE A 51 -2.83 55.58 28.36
N ARG A 52 -3.98 56.18 28.00
CA ARG A 52 -4.97 55.61 27.10
C ARG A 52 -4.37 55.30 25.72
N GLN A 53 -3.62 56.25 25.16
CA GLN A 53 -2.95 56.03 23.85
C GLN A 53 -1.90 54.91 23.92
N ARG A 54 -1.11 54.86 24.98
CA ARG A 54 -0.10 53.81 25.17
C ARG A 54 -0.70 52.43 25.33
N VAL A 55 -1.77 52.32 26.14
CA VAL A 55 -2.52 51.08 26.32
C VAL A 55 -3.18 50.65 25.01
N ALA A 56 -3.79 51.58 24.27
CA ALA A 56 -4.40 51.28 22.98
C ALA A 56 -3.35 50.80 21.93
N ALA A 57 -2.16 51.42 21.89
CA ALA A 57 -1.06 51.03 21.02
C ALA A 57 -0.53 49.64 21.40
N THR A 58 -0.40 49.33 22.69
CA THR A 58 0.05 48.02 23.19
C THR A 58 -0.97 46.92 22.86
N LEU A 59 -2.26 47.22 23.06
CA LEU A 59 -3.34 46.30 22.71
C LEU A 59 -3.40 46.02 21.22
N LYS A 60 -3.24 47.06 20.40
CA LYS A 60 -3.20 46.92 18.93
C LYS A 60 -1.99 46.05 18.51
N ARG A 61 -0.82 46.27 19.09
CA ARG A 61 0.39 45.49 18.82
C ARG A 61 0.25 44.02 19.23
N ASN A 62 -0.31 43.77 20.41
CA ASN A 62 -0.54 42.40 20.90
C ASN A 62 -1.58 41.67 20.04
N ARG A 63 -2.64 42.35 19.57
CA ARG A 63 -3.65 41.77 18.70
C ARG A 63 -3.07 41.43 17.31
N THR A 64 -2.21 42.28 16.76
CA THR A 64 -1.51 42.01 15.50
C THR A 64 -0.53 40.84 15.67
N HIS A 65 0.24 40.75 16.73
CA HIS A 65 1.10 39.61 17.00
C HIS A 65 0.31 38.31 17.17
N GLU A 66 -0.82 38.34 17.86
CA GLU A 66 -1.68 37.16 18.01
C GLU A 66 -2.28 36.68 16.67
N ILE A 67 -2.71 37.61 15.82
CA ILE A 67 -3.19 37.29 14.48
C ILE A 67 -2.06 36.70 13.63
N ILE A 68 -0.88 37.34 13.63
CA ILE A 68 0.26 36.86 12.86
C ILE A 68 0.68 35.45 13.30
N THR A 69 0.77 35.18 14.60
CA THR A 69 1.15 33.84 15.10
C THR A 69 0.10 32.80 14.77
N LYS A 70 -1.20 33.12 14.81
CA LYS A 70 -2.25 32.18 14.42
C LYS A 70 -2.24 31.90 12.92
N THR A 71 -2.04 32.93 12.10
CA THR A 71 -1.99 32.77 10.64
C THR A 71 -0.76 32.00 10.18
N THR A 72 0.41 32.25 10.79
CA THR A 72 1.64 31.49 10.48
C THR A 72 1.53 30.02 10.91
N ALA A 73 0.90 29.73 12.04
CA ALA A 73 0.66 28.35 12.48
C ALA A 73 -0.29 27.60 11.53
N ILE A 74 -1.39 28.24 11.10
CA ILE A 74 -2.32 27.65 10.12
C ILE A 74 -1.61 27.41 8.79
N LEU A 75 -0.82 28.35 8.29
CA LEU A 75 -0.07 28.23 7.05
C LEU A 75 0.92 27.05 7.12
N ALA A 76 1.64 26.91 8.21
CA ALA A 76 2.58 25.80 8.43
C ALA A 76 1.88 24.44 8.43
N ILE A 77 0.73 24.31 9.09
CA ILE A 77 -0.08 23.09 9.10
C ILE A 77 -0.59 22.79 7.68
N THR A 78 -1.06 23.79 6.94
CA THR A 78 -1.55 23.61 5.57
C THR A 78 -0.44 23.10 4.63
N ILE A 79 0.76 23.68 4.73
CA ILE A 79 1.92 23.22 3.93
C ILE A 79 2.28 21.79 4.29
N LEU A 80 2.24 21.42 5.58
CA LEU A 80 2.56 20.06 6.03
C LEU A 80 1.53 19.05 5.50
N VAL A 81 0.23 19.38 5.56
CA VAL A 81 -0.84 18.52 5.03
C VAL A 81 -0.73 18.38 3.52
N LEU A 82 -0.54 19.46 2.79
CA LEU A 82 -0.37 19.41 1.32
C LEU A 82 0.89 18.64 0.93
N GLY A 83 1.98 18.81 1.67
CA GLY A 83 3.21 18.05 1.47
C GLY A 83 3.03 16.55 1.69
N THR A 84 2.30 16.16 2.75
CA THR A 84 1.99 14.73 2.99
C THR A 84 1.09 14.14 1.92
N ILE A 85 0.06 14.87 1.47
CA ILE A 85 -0.79 14.43 0.36
C ILE A 85 0.04 14.29 -0.93
N TRP A 86 0.89 15.27 -1.23
CA TRP A 86 1.77 15.20 -2.40
C TRP A 86 2.72 14.00 -2.34
N VAL A 87 3.34 13.74 -1.20
CA VAL A 87 4.19 12.56 -0.99
C VAL A 87 3.39 11.26 -1.17
N LEU A 88 2.19 11.17 -0.60
CA LEU A 88 1.33 9.99 -0.74
C LEU A 88 0.82 9.76 -2.17
N THR A 89 0.68 10.82 -2.97
CA THR A 89 0.23 10.70 -4.36
C THR A 89 1.38 10.46 -5.34
N THR A 90 2.59 10.94 -5.05
CA THR A 90 3.77 10.78 -5.92
C THR A 90 4.60 9.54 -5.58
N ILE A 91 4.63 9.12 -4.33
CA ILE A 91 5.24 7.85 -3.96
C ILE A 91 4.20 6.76 -4.24
N ASP A 92 4.35 6.11 -5.38
CA ASP A 92 3.71 4.82 -5.64
C ASP A 92 4.24 3.85 -4.56
N PHE A 93 3.47 3.70 -3.46
CA PHE A 93 3.72 2.67 -2.44
C PHE A 93 3.41 1.26 -2.98
N LYS A 94 3.50 1.07 -4.30
CA LYS A 94 3.79 -0.25 -4.80
C LYS A 94 5.13 -0.61 -4.21
N THR A 95 5.08 -1.32 -3.09
CA THR A 95 6.16 -2.23 -2.72
C THR A 95 6.38 -3.06 -3.98
N LYS A 96 7.28 -2.59 -4.82
CA LYS A 96 7.89 -3.40 -5.84
C LYS A 96 8.67 -4.45 -5.05
N SER A 97 7.99 -5.51 -4.64
CA SER A 97 8.68 -6.77 -4.59
C SER A 97 9.20 -6.90 -6.03
N LYS A 98 10.47 -6.61 -6.24
CA LYS A 98 11.19 -6.94 -7.48
C LYS A 98 11.16 -8.46 -7.58
N GLY A 99 9.96 -8.98 -7.82
CA GLY A 99 9.75 -10.38 -8.11
C GLY A 99 10.39 -10.65 -9.46
N LYS A 100 11.05 -11.77 -9.57
CA LYS A 100 11.65 -12.36 -10.79
C LYS A 100 10.72 -12.26 -12.03
N TYR A 101 9.44 -11.90 -11.85
CA TYR A 101 8.37 -11.86 -12.84
C TYR A 101 7.60 -10.54 -12.84
N GLU A 102 8.32 -9.41 -12.90
CA GLU A 102 7.72 -8.06 -12.89
C GLU A 102 6.78 -7.82 -14.08
N ASP A 103 7.12 -8.35 -15.24
CA ASP A 103 6.30 -8.24 -16.45
C ASP A 103 5.72 -9.62 -16.83
N LYS A 104 4.46 -9.83 -16.44
CA LYS A 104 3.72 -11.08 -16.72
C LYS A 104 3.41 -11.26 -18.21
N SER A 105 3.44 -10.19 -19.00
CA SER A 105 3.22 -10.24 -20.46
C SER A 105 4.34 -10.98 -21.19
N THR A 106 5.53 -11.05 -20.58
CA THR A 106 6.69 -11.73 -21.16
C THR A 106 6.78 -13.21 -20.82
N LEU A 107 5.90 -13.74 -19.97
CA LEU A 107 5.95 -15.15 -19.55
C LEU A 107 5.53 -16.12 -20.66
N PHE A 108 4.58 -15.70 -21.50
CA PHE A 108 4.02 -16.53 -22.56
C PHE A 108 3.79 -15.71 -23.82
N ASN A 109 3.98 -16.35 -24.98
CA ASN A 109 3.51 -15.81 -26.26
C ASN A 109 2.05 -16.24 -26.45
N THR A 110 1.15 -15.30 -26.67
CA THR A 110 -0.29 -15.57 -26.76
C THR A 110 -0.79 -15.40 -28.18
N THR A 111 -1.56 -16.35 -28.66
CA THR A 111 -2.35 -16.25 -29.89
C THR A 111 -3.83 -16.45 -29.59
N THR A 112 -4.70 -15.76 -30.34
CA THR A 112 -6.16 -15.88 -30.15
C THR A 112 -6.80 -16.21 -31.49
N TYR A 113 -7.68 -17.22 -31.49
CA TYR A 113 -8.43 -17.68 -32.66
C TYR A 113 -9.93 -17.57 -32.38
N GLU A 114 -10.67 -16.93 -33.28
CA GLU A 114 -12.12 -16.87 -33.20
C GLU A 114 -12.75 -18.06 -33.91
N GLN A 115 -13.67 -18.75 -33.25
CA GLN A 115 -14.41 -19.88 -33.84
C GLN A 115 -15.78 -19.42 -34.36
N PRO A 116 -16.37 -20.09 -35.37
CA PRO A 116 -17.67 -19.73 -35.95
C PRO A 116 -18.82 -19.72 -34.94
N ASN A 117 -18.69 -20.45 -33.83
CA ASN A 117 -19.68 -20.54 -32.76
C ASN A 117 -19.61 -19.38 -31.72
N GLY A 118 -18.80 -18.33 -31.97
CA GLY A 118 -18.59 -17.19 -31.09
C GLY A 118 -17.67 -17.48 -29.91
N LEU A 119 -17.02 -18.63 -29.88
CA LEU A 119 -15.97 -18.95 -28.93
C LEU A 119 -14.63 -18.38 -29.41
N LYS A 120 -13.80 -17.95 -28.48
CA LYS A 120 -12.41 -17.55 -28.72
C LYS A 120 -11.50 -18.56 -28.03
N LEU A 121 -10.62 -19.18 -28.79
CA LEU A 121 -9.55 -20.01 -28.26
C LEU A 121 -8.32 -19.13 -28.05
N LYS A 122 -7.88 -19.00 -26.82
CA LYS A 122 -6.62 -18.37 -26.44
C LYS A 122 -5.59 -19.47 -26.21
N SER A 123 -4.55 -19.49 -27.02
CA SER A 123 -3.43 -20.41 -26.90
C SER A 123 -2.19 -19.64 -26.40
N ASP A 124 -1.67 -20.06 -25.25
CA ASP A 124 -0.44 -19.55 -24.69
C ASP A 124 0.71 -20.54 -24.99
N TYR A 125 1.85 -19.99 -25.38
CA TYR A 125 3.06 -20.77 -25.73
C TYR A 125 4.21 -20.33 -24.83
N PHE A 126 5.04 -21.25 -24.42
CA PHE A 126 6.35 -20.93 -23.85
C PHE A 126 7.21 -20.15 -24.84
N ILE A 127 8.15 -19.35 -24.40
CA ILE A 127 8.98 -18.49 -25.26
C ILE A 127 9.71 -19.27 -26.36
N HIS A 128 9.99 -20.55 -26.15
CA HIS A 128 10.64 -21.45 -27.15
C HIS A 128 9.66 -22.19 -28.06
N GLY A 129 8.37 -21.85 -28.01
CA GLY A 129 7.36 -22.31 -28.96
C GLY A 129 6.53 -23.52 -28.55
N ALA A 130 6.89 -24.26 -27.49
CA ALA A 130 6.03 -25.31 -26.96
C ALA A 130 4.72 -24.73 -26.39
N LYS A 131 3.61 -25.48 -26.59
CA LYS A 131 2.31 -25.06 -26.05
C LYS A 131 2.32 -25.10 -24.53
N ALA A 132 1.86 -24.01 -23.92
CA ALA A 132 1.74 -23.87 -22.46
C ALA A 132 0.30 -24.06 -21.97
N ALA A 133 -0.68 -23.49 -22.70
CA ALA A 133 -2.08 -23.69 -22.38
C ALA A 133 -3.01 -23.36 -23.55
N ASP A 134 -4.20 -23.95 -23.54
CA ASP A 134 -5.36 -23.60 -24.35
C ASP A 134 -6.53 -23.25 -23.42
N THR A 135 -7.19 -22.12 -23.65
CA THR A 135 -8.35 -21.72 -22.85
C THR A 135 -9.44 -21.15 -23.75
N TYR A 136 -10.66 -21.65 -23.63
CA TYR A 136 -11.80 -21.15 -24.36
C TYR A 136 -12.47 -20.01 -23.62
N TYR A 137 -12.92 -19.00 -24.37
CA TYR A 137 -13.62 -17.84 -23.88
C TYR A 137 -14.94 -17.64 -24.64
N LYS A 138 -15.97 -17.20 -23.94
CA LYS A 138 -17.24 -16.76 -24.51
C LYS A 138 -17.61 -15.41 -23.89
N ALA A 139 -17.86 -14.41 -24.74
CA ALA A 139 -18.14 -13.04 -24.27
C ALA A 139 -17.08 -12.48 -23.29
N GLY A 140 -15.79 -12.86 -23.47
CA GLY A 140 -14.68 -12.40 -22.64
C GLY A 140 -14.45 -13.20 -21.35
N LEU A 141 -15.36 -14.13 -21.01
CA LEU A 141 -15.28 -14.98 -19.81
C LEU A 141 -14.74 -16.36 -20.17
N LYS A 142 -13.95 -16.98 -19.27
CA LYS A 142 -13.51 -18.39 -19.46
C LYS A 142 -14.75 -19.29 -19.56
N HIS A 143 -14.79 -20.10 -20.59
CA HIS A 143 -15.94 -20.97 -20.86
C HIS A 143 -15.49 -22.25 -21.55
N GLN A 144 -16.00 -23.41 -21.14
CA GLN A 144 -15.57 -24.74 -21.57
C GLN A 144 -14.18 -25.11 -21.00
N ASN A 145 -13.42 -25.92 -21.75
CA ASN A 145 -12.17 -26.51 -21.31
C ASN A 145 -11.03 -25.48 -21.26
N SER A 146 -10.20 -25.61 -20.24
CA SER A 146 -8.90 -24.95 -20.15
C SER A 146 -7.86 -26.01 -19.81
N GLU A 147 -6.91 -26.19 -20.70
CA GLU A 147 -5.87 -27.21 -20.59
C GLU A 147 -4.50 -26.54 -20.52
N SER A 148 -3.61 -27.02 -19.66
CA SER A 148 -2.24 -26.57 -19.65
C SER A 148 -1.25 -27.74 -19.66
N TYR A 149 -0.03 -27.46 -20.09
CA TYR A 149 0.95 -28.48 -20.43
C TYR A 149 2.28 -28.21 -19.76
N TYR A 150 3.04 -29.28 -19.53
CA TYR A 150 4.46 -29.22 -19.26
C TYR A 150 5.22 -28.76 -20.51
N GLN A 151 6.44 -28.27 -20.38
CA GLN A 151 7.29 -27.91 -21.52
C GLN A 151 7.56 -29.07 -22.44
N SER A 152 7.55 -30.29 -21.92
CA SER A 152 7.73 -31.55 -22.68
C SER A 152 6.48 -32.00 -23.44
N GLY A 153 5.34 -31.32 -23.23
CA GLY A 153 4.10 -31.56 -23.98
C GLY A 153 3.05 -32.38 -23.22
N GLU A 154 3.40 -33.01 -22.09
CA GLU A 154 2.42 -33.75 -21.29
C GLU A 154 1.42 -32.81 -20.65
N GLN A 155 0.20 -33.27 -20.47
CA GLN A 155 -0.84 -32.49 -19.80
C GLN A 155 -0.50 -32.27 -18.32
N PHE A 156 -0.54 -31.00 -17.89
CA PHE A 156 -0.34 -30.61 -16.50
C PHE A 156 -1.66 -30.38 -15.77
N ARG A 157 -2.63 -29.74 -16.46
CA ARG A 157 -3.91 -29.37 -15.86
C ARG A 157 -5.04 -29.52 -16.86
N SER A 158 -6.19 -29.98 -16.41
CA SER A 158 -7.47 -29.93 -17.12
C SER A 158 -8.51 -29.27 -16.23
N ALA A 159 -9.09 -28.18 -16.70
CA ALA A 159 -10.12 -27.45 -15.98
C ALA A 159 -11.33 -27.22 -16.87
N LEU A 160 -12.52 -27.22 -16.29
CA LEU A 160 -13.76 -26.87 -16.95
C LEU A 160 -14.31 -25.59 -16.34
N TYR A 161 -14.62 -24.61 -17.17
CA TYR A 161 -15.21 -23.33 -16.78
C TYR A 161 -16.62 -23.16 -17.35
N TYR A 162 -17.50 -22.52 -16.58
CA TYR A 162 -18.79 -22.03 -17.03
C TYR A 162 -18.89 -20.54 -16.66
N TYR A 163 -18.65 -19.65 -17.63
CA TYR A 163 -18.62 -18.18 -17.45
C TYR A 163 -17.78 -17.75 -16.24
N ASP A 164 -16.49 -18.02 -16.30
CA ASP A 164 -15.47 -17.82 -15.25
C ASP A 164 -15.65 -18.66 -13.97
N SER A 165 -16.78 -19.33 -13.78
CA SER A 165 -16.96 -20.24 -12.67
C SER A 165 -16.22 -21.56 -12.95
N LEU A 166 -15.27 -21.92 -12.08
CA LEU A 166 -14.52 -23.16 -12.15
C LEU A 166 -15.42 -24.33 -11.72
N VAL A 167 -15.68 -25.26 -12.63
CA VAL A 167 -16.54 -26.44 -12.40
C VAL A 167 -15.70 -27.65 -11.96
N THR A 168 -14.61 -27.91 -12.69
CA THR A 168 -13.66 -28.97 -12.37
C THR A 168 -12.24 -28.47 -12.53
N ASP A 169 -11.30 -29.00 -11.74
CA ASP A 169 -9.89 -28.65 -11.78
C ASP A 169 -9.04 -29.87 -11.39
N ILE A 170 -8.34 -30.44 -12.36
CA ILE A 170 -7.56 -31.66 -12.20
C ILE A 170 -6.14 -31.38 -12.64
N TYR A 171 -5.19 -31.77 -11.81
CA TYR A 171 -3.76 -31.62 -12.05
C TYR A 171 -3.12 -32.98 -12.21
N PHE A 172 -2.12 -33.07 -13.09
CA PHE A 172 -1.43 -34.31 -13.43
C PHE A 172 0.08 -34.18 -13.22
N TYR A 173 0.71 -35.25 -12.76
CA TYR A 173 2.16 -35.42 -12.85
C TYR A 173 2.55 -35.66 -14.31
N LYS A 174 3.85 -35.50 -14.62
CA LYS A 174 4.37 -35.87 -15.96
C LYS A 174 4.15 -37.36 -16.32
N SER A 175 4.00 -38.22 -15.31
CA SER A 175 3.62 -39.62 -15.50
C SER A 175 2.18 -39.82 -15.97
N GLY A 176 1.33 -38.79 -15.96
CA GLY A 176 -0.10 -38.87 -16.21
C GLY A 176 -0.95 -39.20 -14.98
N ASP A 177 -0.34 -39.48 -13.84
CA ASP A 177 -1.06 -39.69 -12.58
C ASP A 177 -1.66 -38.39 -12.06
N THR A 178 -2.83 -38.46 -11.44
CA THR A 178 -3.51 -37.29 -10.86
C THR A 178 -2.84 -36.82 -9.59
N ILE A 179 -2.63 -35.51 -9.47
CA ILE A 179 -2.18 -34.84 -8.23
C ILE A 179 -3.40 -34.57 -7.35
N LYS A 180 -3.53 -35.29 -6.22
CA LYS A 180 -4.70 -35.18 -5.35
C LYS A 180 -4.69 -33.92 -4.46
N ASN A 181 -3.52 -33.42 -4.08
CA ASN A 181 -3.34 -32.35 -3.11
C ASN A 181 -2.68 -31.12 -3.73
N PHE A 182 -3.19 -30.67 -4.89
CA PHE A 182 -2.74 -29.41 -5.45
C PHE A 182 -3.33 -28.25 -4.62
N PRO A 183 -2.53 -27.21 -4.28
CA PRO A 183 -3.03 -26.08 -3.50
C PRO A 183 -4.09 -25.30 -4.30
N VAL A 184 -5.14 -24.84 -3.62
CA VAL A 184 -6.16 -23.99 -4.23
C VAL A 184 -5.59 -22.58 -4.37
N ILE A 185 -5.45 -22.11 -5.61
CA ILE A 185 -4.91 -20.79 -5.93
C ILE A 185 -6.01 -19.98 -6.62
N THR A 186 -6.43 -18.90 -5.98
CA THR A 186 -7.54 -18.06 -6.44
C THR A 186 -7.09 -16.71 -6.99
N ASP A 187 -5.83 -16.34 -6.78
CA ASP A 187 -5.29 -15.07 -7.24
C ASP A 187 -4.46 -15.22 -8.54
N THR A 188 -4.11 -14.09 -9.13
CA THR A 188 -3.31 -14.00 -10.35
C THR A 188 -1.86 -13.59 -10.05
N GLN A 189 -1.30 -14.10 -8.95
CA GLN A 189 0.11 -13.93 -8.62
C GLN A 189 0.92 -15.16 -9.03
N VAL A 190 2.24 -15.00 -9.04
CA VAL A 190 3.14 -16.13 -9.25
C VAL A 190 3.33 -16.83 -7.92
N HIS A 191 3.07 -18.13 -7.89
CA HIS A 191 3.23 -18.98 -6.70
C HIS A 191 4.35 -19.98 -6.92
N HIS A 192 5.20 -20.12 -5.92
CA HIS A 192 6.17 -21.23 -5.90
C HIS A 192 5.50 -22.45 -5.29
N ILE A 193 5.38 -23.52 -6.07
CA ILE A 193 4.71 -24.76 -5.69
C ILE A 193 5.76 -25.84 -5.40
N THR A 194 5.60 -26.49 -4.28
CA THR A 194 6.38 -27.68 -3.90
C THR A 194 5.43 -28.85 -3.70
N LEU A 195 5.65 -29.91 -4.45
CA LEU A 195 4.90 -31.17 -4.37
C LEU A 195 5.86 -32.35 -4.19
N PHE A 196 5.30 -33.47 -3.78
CA PHE A 196 6.01 -34.75 -3.82
C PHE A 196 5.29 -35.68 -4.81
N ASN A 197 6.06 -36.50 -5.54
CA ASN A 197 5.46 -37.53 -6.37
C ASN A 197 4.64 -38.50 -5.51
N LYS A 198 3.81 -39.32 -6.14
CA LYS A 198 2.91 -40.28 -5.47
C LYS A 198 3.61 -41.20 -4.47
N GLU A 199 4.87 -41.56 -4.76
CA GLU A 199 5.69 -42.45 -3.95
C GLU A 199 6.56 -41.71 -2.90
N GLN A 200 6.49 -40.37 -2.85
CA GLN A 200 7.30 -39.51 -1.99
C GLN A 200 8.82 -39.67 -2.15
N THR A 201 9.26 -40.20 -3.27
CA THR A 201 10.68 -40.40 -3.60
C THR A 201 11.31 -39.21 -4.30
N LYS A 202 10.47 -38.32 -4.85
CA LYS A 202 10.91 -37.11 -5.55
C LYS A 202 10.17 -35.89 -5.06
N LYS A 203 10.90 -34.81 -4.82
CA LYS A 203 10.39 -33.47 -4.61
C LYS A 203 10.29 -32.76 -5.95
N ILE A 204 9.15 -32.14 -6.22
CA ILE A 204 8.85 -31.40 -7.45
C ILE A 204 8.61 -29.95 -7.09
N GLU A 205 9.35 -29.05 -7.71
CA GLU A 205 9.25 -27.60 -7.49
C GLU A 205 9.06 -26.89 -8.81
N PHE A 206 8.16 -25.92 -8.84
CA PHE A 206 7.93 -25.07 -9.99
C PHE A 206 7.21 -23.78 -9.61
N ASP A 207 7.33 -22.77 -10.47
CA ASP A 207 6.56 -21.55 -10.34
C ASP A 207 5.29 -21.67 -11.23
N TYR A 208 4.17 -21.24 -10.67
CA TYR A 208 2.83 -21.38 -11.23
C TYR A 208 2.18 -20.00 -11.39
N TYR A 209 1.50 -19.78 -12.50
CA TYR A 209 0.79 -18.55 -12.79
C TYR A 209 -0.46 -18.81 -13.64
N ASP A 210 -1.63 -18.40 -13.18
CA ASP A 210 -2.91 -18.47 -13.89
C ASP A 210 -3.17 -19.81 -14.59
N GLY A 211 -3.04 -20.91 -13.87
CA GLY A 211 -3.27 -22.26 -14.40
C GLY A 211 -2.11 -22.88 -15.17
N LYS A 212 -0.97 -22.22 -15.26
CA LYS A 212 0.17 -22.60 -16.12
C LYS A 212 1.47 -22.69 -15.33
N LEU A 213 2.35 -23.58 -15.77
CA LEU A 213 3.74 -23.63 -15.32
C LEU A 213 4.54 -22.48 -15.95
N ILE A 214 5.44 -21.89 -15.21
CA ILE A 214 6.37 -20.90 -15.75
C ILE A 214 7.59 -21.64 -16.32
N LYS A 215 8.07 -21.17 -17.47
CA LYS A 215 9.22 -21.72 -18.19
C LYS A 215 10.43 -21.91 -17.25
N ASP A 216 11.14 -23.03 -17.46
CA ASP A 216 12.42 -23.37 -16.80
C ASP A 216 12.40 -23.42 -15.27
N THR A 217 11.21 -23.38 -14.65
CA THR A 217 11.10 -23.43 -13.19
C THR A 217 10.86 -24.84 -12.65
N TYR A 218 10.41 -25.77 -13.51
CA TYR A 218 10.15 -27.14 -13.12
C TYR A 218 11.44 -27.91 -12.80
N LYS A 219 11.52 -28.43 -11.57
CA LYS A 219 12.66 -29.21 -11.07
C LYS A 219 12.17 -30.43 -10.34
N GLU A 220 12.80 -31.57 -10.60
CA GLU A 220 12.63 -32.78 -9.81
C GLU A 220 13.93 -33.07 -9.05
N THR A 221 13.83 -33.22 -7.74
CA THR A 221 14.96 -33.61 -6.88
C THR A 221 14.63 -34.89 -6.15
N ARG A 222 15.53 -35.83 -6.14
CA ARG A 222 15.38 -37.09 -5.39
C ARG A 222 15.43 -36.79 -3.91
N VAL A 223 14.54 -37.40 -3.14
CA VAL A 223 14.53 -37.33 -1.69
C VAL A 223 15.29 -38.54 -1.18
N ASP A 224 16.51 -38.32 -0.68
CA ASP A 224 17.27 -39.36 0.04
C ASP A 224 16.63 -39.54 1.39
N ARG A 225 16.20 -40.77 1.70
CA ARG A 225 15.66 -41.18 2.98
C ARG A 225 16.77 -41.77 3.83
#